data_87e7c76e2711e0b827a76346fb7879eb
#
_entry.id   87e7c76e2711e0b827a76346fb7879eb
#
_cell.length_a   1.000
_cell.length_b   1.000
_cell.length_c   1.000
_cell.angle_alpha   90.00
_cell.angle_beta   90.00
_cell.angle_gamma   90.00
#
_symmetry.space_group_name_H-M   'P 1'
#
loop_
_entity.id
_entity.type
_entity.pdbx_description
1 polymer ?
#
loop_
_entity_poly.entity_id
_entity_poly.type
_entity_poly.pdbx_seq_one_letter_code
_entity_poly.pdbx_strand_id
1 'polypeptide(L)'
;MKEHLKKIKETIDVEHGYSLGTVFTTRNKQYMYDTGTGKVFECGVNEYRILKSLFEQTKLPNEVEGVSEEELEAAYRNIWEMVEAEHILQVSPNLKFVRETDETLRDLLRYDLQQVILELTEQCNMRCRYCIYNEHNEGYRNFSPKAMTWDVAKRAVEYARDNSGNKVAISFYGGEPLVQFELMKKTIDYSRQIIKGKELTFSFSTNLTLVTPEIAAYVAGVEGMSVLASIDGPEGIHDAYRVMSGGKGSFEKAIQGLKYLVEAFGERAKESMVINTVVCPPFSAKKLDAIKEFFEGLSWLPKEMVKKCDYVEYRSVREEDISMEYAGDGEFIGEELDGFTLDAIEGWALARDLEEEDSKSYVAGIVADKLVRIHNRRQTQEPCKDLRRNGCCIPGNRRVYVKTDGKFLLCEKTGDAPDIGNVYEGADLEKIKKYYMDEYDEKSIARCNECWARNLCGLCYAACYETEGIDMERKEKVCGAHRYATKGELISYYSILEEKPEVIEEIDAVPYY
;
A
#
# COMPACT_ATOMS: atom_id res chain seq x y z
N MET A 1 4.53 23.25 42.73
CA MET A 1 4.42 22.36 41.54
C MET A 1 2.98 22.42 41.12
N LYS A 2 2.75 22.72 39.94
CA LYS A 2 1.44 22.98 39.32
C LYS A 2 0.53 21.76 39.49
N GLU A 3 -0.71 21.98 39.89
CA GLU A 3 -1.65 20.91 40.27
C GLU A 3 -1.89 19.94 39.09
N HIS A 4 -2.18 20.50 37.90
CA HIS A 4 -2.51 19.69 36.73
C HIS A 4 -1.30 18.95 36.18
N LEU A 5 -0.10 19.54 36.19
CA LEU A 5 1.13 18.83 35.83
C LEU A 5 1.36 17.58 36.69
N LYS A 6 1.03 17.68 38.00
CA LYS A 6 1.14 16.53 38.91
C LYS A 6 0.13 15.45 38.55
N LYS A 7 -1.14 15.83 38.33
CA LYS A 7 -2.21 14.90 37.91
C LYS A 7 -1.83 14.16 36.61
N ILE A 8 -1.33 14.90 35.62
CA ILE A 8 -0.89 14.30 34.35
C ILE A 8 0.23 13.28 34.60
N LYS A 9 1.28 13.64 35.35
CA LYS A 9 2.40 12.74 35.68
C LYS A 9 2.00 11.48 36.46
N GLU A 10 0.91 11.53 37.21
CA GLU A 10 0.38 10.39 37.95
C GLU A 10 -0.49 9.47 37.06
N THR A 11 -0.97 9.98 35.93
CA THR A 11 -1.94 9.29 35.07
C THR A 11 -1.31 8.72 33.80
N ILE A 12 -0.36 9.44 33.19
CA ILE A 12 0.26 9.03 31.93
C ILE A 12 1.66 8.45 32.11
N ASP A 13 2.08 7.58 31.21
CA ASP A 13 3.44 7.05 31.17
C ASP A 13 4.39 8.01 30.46
N VAL A 14 4.98 8.94 31.22
CA VAL A 14 5.87 9.97 30.66
C VAL A 14 7.15 9.37 30.06
N GLU A 15 7.65 8.26 30.62
CA GLU A 15 8.89 7.60 30.15
C GLU A 15 8.72 7.02 28.75
N HIS A 16 7.49 6.64 28.37
CA HIS A 16 7.12 6.17 27.05
C HIS A 16 6.37 7.24 26.23
N GLY A 17 6.58 8.51 26.53
CA GLY A 17 5.90 9.64 25.88
C GLY A 17 5.91 9.59 24.34
N TYR A 18 7.02 9.16 23.73
CA TYR A 18 7.16 8.99 22.28
C TYR A 18 6.18 7.98 21.64
N SER A 19 5.58 7.10 22.43
CA SER A 19 4.60 6.13 21.97
C SER A 19 3.15 6.58 22.13
N LEU A 20 2.92 7.64 22.91
CA LEU A 20 1.59 8.11 23.26
C LEU A 20 0.92 8.91 22.13
N GLY A 21 1.70 9.52 21.26
CA GLY A 21 1.16 10.33 20.17
C GLY A 21 2.22 11.05 19.37
N THR A 22 1.78 11.97 18.54
CA THR A 22 2.64 12.92 17.82
C THR A 22 1.94 14.26 17.68
N VAL A 23 2.72 15.31 17.48
CA VAL A 23 2.19 16.64 17.12
C VAL A 23 2.54 16.95 15.67
N PHE A 24 1.67 17.72 15.03
CA PHE A 24 1.90 18.23 13.67
C PHE A 24 1.25 19.61 13.50
N THR A 25 1.66 20.32 12.47
CA THR A 25 1.13 21.65 12.13
C THR A 25 0.69 21.65 10.68
N THR A 26 -0.47 22.22 10.43
CA THR A 26 -0.90 22.69 9.11
C THR A 26 -0.42 24.13 8.90
N ARG A 27 -0.83 24.77 7.80
CA ARG A 27 -0.55 26.21 7.61
C ARG A 27 -1.20 27.09 8.66
N ASN A 28 -2.37 26.69 9.16
CA ASN A 28 -3.22 27.55 9.99
C ASN A 28 -3.27 27.11 11.46
N LYS A 29 -3.08 25.83 11.78
CA LYS A 29 -3.37 25.25 13.08
C LYS A 29 -2.31 24.28 13.55
N GLN A 30 -2.40 23.95 14.83
CA GLN A 30 -1.56 22.97 15.51
C GLN A 30 -2.41 21.83 16.05
N TYR A 31 -1.92 20.61 15.92
CA TYR A 31 -2.66 19.41 16.27
C TYR A 31 -1.82 18.42 17.06
N MET A 32 -2.50 17.58 17.82
CA MET A 32 -1.96 16.32 18.33
C MET A 32 -2.77 15.14 17.80
N TYR A 33 -2.10 14.05 17.51
CA TYR A 33 -2.68 12.73 17.30
C TYR A 33 -2.43 11.87 18.53
N ASP A 34 -3.48 11.26 19.08
CA ASP A 34 -3.40 10.31 20.18
C ASP A 34 -3.33 8.87 19.69
N THR A 35 -2.28 8.15 20.04
CA THR A 35 -2.07 6.75 19.64
C THR A 35 -3.12 5.81 20.25
N GLY A 36 -3.56 6.09 21.48
CA GLY A 36 -4.48 5.20 22.21
C GLY A 36 -5.85 5.15 21.58
N THR A 37 -6.43 6.29 21.34
CA THR A 37 -7.81 6.44 20.86
C THR A 37 -7.92 6.65 19.36
N GLY A 38 -6.81 7.00 18.67
CA GLY A 38 -6.80 7.37 17.25
C GLY A 38 -7.41 8.74 16.96
N LYS A 39 -7.75 9.51 18.01
CA LYS A 39 -8.33 10.85 17.88
C LYS A 39 -7.25 11.88 17.53
N VAL A 40 -7.69 12.98 16.91
CA VAL A 40 -6.85 14.16 16.67
C VAL A 40 -7.54 15.37 17.25
N PHE A 41 -6.77 16.22 17.92
CA PHE A 41 -7.26 17.42 18.58
C PHE A 41 -6.46 18.64 18.12
N GLU A 42 -7.16 19.74 17.89
CA GLU A 42 -6.54 21.05 17.75
C GLU A 42 -5.94 21.49 19.08
N CYS A 43 -4.74 22.03 19.06
CA CYS A 43 -4.00 22.46 20.23
C CYS A 43 -3.73 23.97 20.21
N GLY A 44 -3.80 24.61 21.37
CA GLY A 44 -3.20 25.92 21.54
C GLY A 44 -1.67 25.87 21.50
N VAL A 45 -1.02 27.02 21.30
CA VAL A 45 0.44 27.11 21.15
C VAL A 45 1.20 26.50 22.33
N ASN A 46 0.72 26.71 23.54
CA ASN A 46 1.39 26.25 24.76
C ASN A 46 1.14 24.75 25.00
N GLU A 47 -0.06 24.24 24.72
CA GLU A 47 -0.38 22.82 24.75
C GLU A 47 0.49 22.06 23.72
N TYR A 48 0.61 22.59 22.50
CA TYR A 48 1.45 22.02 21.45
C TYR A 48 2.92 21.90 21.90
N ARG A 49 3.49 22.95 22.52
CA ARG A 49 4.88 22.93 23.03
C ARG A 49 5.09 21.90 24.13
N ILE A 50 4.12 21.77 25.05
CA ILE A 50 4.16 20.78 26.13
C ILE A 50 4.09 19.36 25.53
N LEU A 51 3.12 19.10 24.66
CA LEU A 51 2.93 17.79 24.01
C LEU A 51 4.10 17.42 23.10
N LYS A 52 4.67 18.39 22.38
CA LYS A 52 5.89 18.19 21.60
C LYS A 52 7.06 17.73 22.48
N SER A 53 7.26 18.38 23.64
CA SER A 53 8.28 17.97 24.60
C SER A 53 8.02 16.56 25.15
N LEU A 54 6.76 16.20 25.41
CA LEU A 54 6.38 14.86 25.84
C LEU A 54 6.70 13.81 24.78
N PHE A 55 6.30 14.05 23.54
CA PHE A 55 6.43 13.05 22.47
C PHE A 55 7.86 12.95 21.90
N GLU A 56 8.62 14.03 21.87
CA GLU A 56 9.97 14.03 21.30
C GLU A 56 11.09 13.87 22.35
N GLN A 57 10.85 14.26 23.61
CA GLN A 57 11.85 14.28 24.68
C GLN A 57 11.45 13.47 25.91
N THR A 58 10.28 12.81 25.91
CA THR A 58 9.71 12.09 27.06
C THR A 58 9.69 12.95 28.34
N LYS A 59 9.35 14.23 28.19
CA LYS A 59 9.44 15.20 29.27
C LYS A 59 8.25 16.15 29.30
N LEU A 60 7.70 16.35 30.48
CA LEU A 60 6.75 17.41 30.75
C LEU A 60 7.48 18.63 31.37
N PRO A 61 7.62 19.74 30.62
CA PRO A 61 8.43 20.89 31.06
C PRO A 61 7.82 21.61 32.25
N ASN A 62 8.66 22.02 33.23
CA ASN A 62 8.23 22.87 34.32
C ASN A 62 8.18 24.35 33.90
N GLU A 63 8.92 24.72 32.88
CA GLU A 63 9.03 26.06 32.28
C GLU A 63 9.10 25.94 30.77
N VAL A 64 8.50 26.88 30.06
CA VAL A 64 8.56 27.03 28.62
C VAL A 64 8.96 28.46 28.30
N GLU A 65 9.96 28.65 27.47
CA GLU A 65 10.50 29.95 27.09
C GLU A 65 9.39 30.89 26.56
N GLY A 66 9.29 32.08 27.14
CA GLY A 66 8.31 33.08 26.75
C GLY A 66 6.87 32.81 27.20
N VAL A 67 6.65 31.84 28.08
CA VAL A 67 5.34 31.49 28.65
C VAL A 67 5.34 31.78 30.14
N SER A 68 4.37 32.56 30.61
CA SER A 68 4.20 32.85 32.02
C SER A 68 3.76 31.60 32.81
N GLU A 69 3.96 31.62 34.13
CA GLU A 69 3.53 30.50 34.98
C GLU A 69 2.01 30.28 34.93
N GLU A 70 1.23 31.33 34.81
CA GLU A 70 -0.22 31.28 34.70
C GLU A 70 -0.67 30.66 33.35
N GLU A 71 -0.07 31.06 32.24
CA GLU A 71 -0.34 30.48 30.90
C GLU A 71 0.05 29.00 30.82
N LEU A 72 1.17 28.64 31.45
CA LEU A 72 1.62 27.27 31.50
C LEU A 72 0.71 26.38 32.34
N GLU A 73 0.21 26.88 33.49
CA GLU A 73 -0.78 26.15 34.28
C GLU A 73 -2.13 26.03 33.57
N ALA A 74 -2.54 27.05 32.82
CA ALA A 74 -3.74 26.98 31.97
C ALA A 74 -3.61 25.92 30.89
N ALA A 75 -2.45 25.83 30.21
CA ALA A 75 -2.19 24.82 29.21
C ALA A 75 -2.19 23.39 29.81
N TYR A 76 -1.59 23.19 30.99
CA TYR A 76 -1.66 21.91 31.69
C TYR A 76 -3.07 21.54 32.12
N ARG A 77 -3.89 22.51 32.52
CA ARG A 77 -5.31 22.27 32.81
C ARG A 77 -6.07 21.82 31.57
N ASN A 78 -5.88 22.48 30.44
CA ASN A 78 -6.53 22.11 29.19
C ASN A 78 -6.14 20.68 28.76
N ILE A 79 -4.85 20.34 28.84
CA ILE A 79 -4.38 18.97 28.56
C ILE A 79 -5.01 17.98 29.55
N TRP A 80 -5.09 18.31 30.83
CA TRP A 80 -5.71 17.44 31.83
C TRP A 80 -7.20 17.18 31.54
N GLU A 81 -7.95 18.24 31.20
CA GLU A 81 -9.36 18.12 30.81
C GLU A 81 -9.55 17.17 29.62
N MET A 82 -8.66 17.23 28.63
CA MET A 82 -8.68 16.27 27.53
C MET A 82 -8.31 14.83 27.96
N VAL A 83 -7.32 14.67 28.83
CA VAL A 83 -6.95 13.35 29.38
C VAL A 83 -8.13 12.74 30.14
N GLU A 84 -8.85 13.53 30.93
CA GLU A 84 -9.97 13.06 31.75
C GLU A 84 -11.23 12.79 30.91
N ALA A 85 -11.55 13.67 29.96
CA ALA A 85 -12.78 13.58 29.15
C ALA A 85 -12.67 12.64 27.97
N GLU A 86 -11.50 12.57 27.33
CA GLU A 86 -11.30 11.89 26.08
C GLU A 86 -10.38 10.66 26.19
N HIS A 87 -9.88 10.36 27.40
CA HIS A 87 -9.00 9.22 27.71
C HIS A 87 -7.73 9.15 26.84
N ILE A 88 -7.23 10.31 26.41
CA ILE A 88 -5.99 10.40 25.62
C ILE A 88 -4.75 10.19 26.50
N LEU A 89 -3.62 9.92 25.86
CA LEU A 89 -2.29 9.72 26.48
C LEU A 89 -2.24 8.56 27.49
N GLN A 90 -3.18 7.62 27.43
CA GLN A 90 -3.32 6.52 28.39
C GLN A 90 -3.09 5.13 27.82
N VAL A 91 -2.61 5.03 26.57
CA VAL A 91 -2.37 3.72 25.95
C VAL A 91 -1.25 2.95 26.67
N SER A 92 -1.46 1.65 26.90
CA SER A 92 -0.43 0.81 27.50
C SER A 92 0.81 0.66 26.60
N PRO A 93 2.03 0.73 27.15
CA PRO A 93 3.26 0.43 26.40
C PRO A 93 3.49 -1.08 26.20
N ASN A 94 2.69 -1.94 26.82
CA ASN A 94 2.86 -3.40 26.83
C ASN A 94 1.68 -4.12 26.18
N LEU A 95 1.24 -3.66 25.02
CA LEU A 95 0.18 -4.33 24.26
C LEU A 95 0.70 -5.60 23.58
N LYS A 96 -0.22 -6.51 23.27
CA LYS A 96 0.06 -7.74 22.50
C LYS A 96 -0.68 -7.69 21.17
N PHE A 97 -0.12 -8.35 20.17
CA PHE A 97 -0.81 -8.51 18.90
C PHE A 97 -2.04 -9.42 19.05
N VAL A 98 -3.14 -8.98 18.44
CA VAL A 98 -4.31 -9.86 18.26
C VAL A 98 -3.95 -10.95 17.29
N ARG A 99 -4.33 -12.17 17.62
CA ARG A 99 -4.12 -13.37 16.79
C ARG A 99 -5.43 -14.10 16.60
N GLU A 100 -5.57 -14.69 15.43
CA GLU A 100 -6.56 -15.72 15.17
C GLU A 100 -6.23 -16.97 15.99
N THR A 101 -7.25 -17.68 16.45
CA THR A 101 -7.05 -19.00 17.06
C THR A 101 -6.65 -20.01 15.99
N ASP A 102 -6.01 -21.11 16.39
CA ASP A 102 -5.67 -22.20 15.47
C ASP A 102 -6.89 -22.76 14.73
N GLU A 103 -8.04 -22.82 15.40
CA GLU A 103 -9.30 -23.26 14.82
C GLU A 103 -9.78 -22.26 13.75
N THR A 104 -9.85 -20.97 14.10
CA THR A 104 -10.23 -19.92 13.16
C THR A 104 -9.30 -19.89 11.96
N LEU A 105 -7.98 -20.00 12.17
CA LEU A 105 -7.02 -19.97 11.07
C LEU A 105 -7.20 -21.20 10.15
N ARG A 106 -7.42 -22.39 10.68
CA ARG A 106 -7.73 -23.59 9.87
C ARG A 106 -8.99 -23.40 9.03
N ASP A 107 -10.05 -22.83 9.61
CA ASP A 107 -11.29 -22.59 8.89
C ASP A 107 -11.11 -21.55 7.78
N LEU A 108 -10.39 -20.46 8.04
CA LEU A 108 -10.07 -19.45 7.02
C LEU A 108 -9.25 -20.03 5.86
N LEU A 109 -8.24 -20.85 6.17
CA LEU A 109 -7.41 -21.51 5.14
C LEU A 109 -8.19 -22.55 4.33
N ARG A 110 -9.24 -23.14 4.89
CA ARG A 110 -10.00 -24.23 4.28
C ARG A 110 -11.25 -23.75 3.55
N TYR A 111 -11.83 -22.62 3.94
CA TYR A 111 -13.15 -22.24 3.46
C TYR A 111 -13.27 -20.80 2.95
N ASP A 112 -12.22 -19.98 3.12
CA ASP A 112 -12.30 -18.55 2.81
C ASP A 112 -11.13 -18.02 2.00
N LEU A 113 -10.43 -18.87 1.26
CA LEU A 113 -9.41 -18.43 0.31
C LEU A 113 -10.06 -17.54 -0.77
N GLN A 114 -9.58 -16.30 -0.90
CA GLN A 114 -10.20 -15.33 -1.80
C GLN A 114 -9.53 -15.27 -3.17
N GLN A 115 -8.20 -15.51 -3.25
CA GLN A 115 -7.45 -15.38 -4.49
C GLN A 115 -6.28 -16.37 -4.58
N VAL A 116 -6.11 -16.97 -5.76
CA VAL A 116 -4.89 -17.69 -6.13
C VAL A 116 -4.21 -16.95 -7.28
N ILE A 117 -2.95 -16.58 -7.10
CA ILE A 117 -2.13 -15.91 -8.10
C ILE A 117 -1.13 -16.92 -8.64
N LEU A 118 -1.17 -17.20 -9.94
CA LEU A 118 -0.29 -18.16 -10.62
C LEU A 118 0.87 -17.43 -11.30
N GLU A 119 2.09 -17.72 -10.86
CA GLU A 119 3.31 -17.30 -11.57
C GLU A 119 3.51 -18.19 -12.80
N LEU A 120 2.89 -17.80 -13.92
CA LEU A 120 2.94 -18.63 -15.14
C LEU A 120 4.37 -18.83 -15.67
N THR A 121 5.23 -17.83 -15.46
CA THR A 121 6.62 -17.87 -15.92
C THR A 121 7.49 -16.87 -15.20
N GLU A 122 8.77 -17.19 -15.07
CA GLU A 122 9.82 -16.25 -14.63
C GLU A 122 10.39 -15.44 -15.81
N GLN A 123 9.97 -15.73 -17.06
CA GLN A 123 10.41 -15.00 -18.24
C GLN A 123 9.65 -13.69 -18.41
N CYS A 124 10.35 -12.68 -18.88
CA CYS A 124 9.77 -11.43 -19.35
C CYS A 124 10.48 -10.99 -20.64
N ASN A 125 9.74 -10.43 -21.57
CA ASN A 125 10.29 -9.84 -22.79
C ASN A 125 10.80 -8.41 -22.58
N MET A 126 10.68 -7.88 -21.34
CA MET A 126 11.19 -6.57 -20.93
C MET A 126 12.26 -6.70 -19.84
N ARG A 127 12.99 -5.59 -19.60
CA ARG A 127 13.93 -5.38 -18.50
C ARG A 127 13.71 -3.98 -17.94
N CYS A 128 12.53 -3.78 -17.31
CA CYS A 128 12.21 -2.50 -16.68
C CYS A 128 13.24 -2.21 -15.58
N ARG A 129 13.80 -0.99 -15.56
CA ARG A 129 14.91 -0.62 -14.67
C ARG A 129 14.57 -0.66 -13.19
N TYR A 130 13.29 -0.53 -12.86
CA TYR A 130 12.75 -0.62 -11.50
C TYR A 130 12.17 -2.01 -11.15
N CYS A 131 12.31 -3.01 -12.01
CA CYS A 131 11.68 -4.29 -11.78
C CYS A 131 12.29 -5.01 -10.58
N ILE A 132 11.43 -5.50 -9.67
CA ILE A 132 11.88 -6.25 -8.49
C ILE A 132 12.65 -7.53 -8.85
N TYR A 133 12.51 -8.04 -10.07
CA TYR A 133 13.23 -9.22 -10.57
C TYR A 133 14.58 -8.91 -11.24
N ASN A 134 15.06 -7.67 -11.15
CA ASN A 134 16.40 -7.32 -11.61
C ASN A 134 17.47 -7.83 -10.64
N GLU A 135 18.65 -8.12 -11.18
CA GLU A 135 19.78 -8.72 -10.45
C GLU A 135 20.26 -7.91 -9.24
N HIS A 136 19.99 -6.60 -9.22
CA HIS A 136 20.38 -5.73 -8.11
C HIS A 136 19.36 -5.69 -6.96
N ASN A 137 18.20 -6.34 -7.10
CA ASN A 137 17.21 -6.43 -6.05
C ASN A 137 17.38 -7.74 -5.26
N GLU A 138 18.01 -7.64 -4.10
CA GLU A 138 18.17 -8.74 -3.17
C GLU A 138 16.81 -9.16 -2.57
N GLY A 139 16.67 -10.45 -2.25
CA GLY A 139 15.45 -10.99 -1.65
C GLY A 139 14.33 -11.32 -2.65
N TYR A 140 14.59 -11.15 -3.96
CA TYR A 140 13.70 -11.56 -5.03
C TYR A 140 14.41 -12.47 -6.02
N ARG A 141 13.63 -13.39 -6.66
CA ARG A 141 14.18 -14.17 -7.76
C ARG A 141 14.62 -13.28 -8.93
N ASN A 142 15.57 -13.74 -9.72
CA ASN A 142 15.93 -13.12 -11.00
C ASN A 142 15.03 -13.61 -12.14
N PHE A 143 15.15 -13.01 -13.32
CA PHE A 143 14.56 -13.55 -14.53
C PHE A 143 15.20 -14.90 -14.87
N SER A 144 14.38 -15.88 -15.25
CA SER A 144 14.86 -17.20 -15.66
C SER A 144 13.95 -17.80 -16.73
N PRO A 145 14.37 -18.86 -17.45
CA PRO A 145 13.53 -19.52 -18.46
C PRO A 145 12.45 -20.41 -17.86
N LYS A 146 12.29 -20.48 -16.54
CA LYS A 146 11.28 -21.35 -15.93
C LYS A 146 9.87 -20.92 -16.27
N ALA A 147 9.02 -21.92 -16.48
CA ALA A 147 7.60 -21.76 -16.70
C ALA A 147 6.84 -22.78 -15.84
N MET A 148 5.64 -22.39 -15.40
CA MET A 148 4.73 -23.28 -14.68
C MET A 148 4.29 -24.43 -15.57
N THR A 149 4.29 -25.64 -15.03
CA THR A 149 3.77 -26.80 -15.76
C THR A 149 2.25 -26.85 -15.66
N TRP A 150 1.60 -27.54 -16.59
CA TRP A 150 0.16 -27.78 -16.52
C TRP A 150 -0.26 -28.51 -15.22
N ASP A 151 0.55 -29.45 -14.74
CA ASP A 151 0.22 -30.16 -13.49
C ASP A 151 0.15 -29.21 -12.30
N VAL A 152 1.11 -28.28 -12.17
CA VAL A 152 1.11 -27.25 -11.12
C VAL A 152 -0.09 -26.32 -11.27
N ALA A 153 -0.35 -25.78 -12.46
CA ALA A 153 -1.50 -24.90 -12.71
C ALA A 153 -2.83 -25.58 -12.39
N LYS A 154 -3.00 -26.84 -12.83
CA LYS A 154 -4.18 -27.65 -12.55
C LYS A 154 -4.41 -27.82 -11.05
N ARG A 155 -3.37 -28.22 -10.29
CA ARG A 155 -3.47 -28.41 -8.83
C ARG A 155 -3.75 -27.10 -8.10
N ALA A 156 -3.18 -25.98 -8.54
CA ALA A 156 -3.48 -24.68 -7.98
C ALA A 156 -4.96 -24.30 -8.15
N VAL A 157 -5.57 -24.61 -9.30
CA VAL A 157 -7.01 -24.39 -9.53
C VAL A 157 -7.86 -25.34 -8.68
N GLU A 158 -7.45 -26.60 -8.52
CA GLU A 158 -8.11 -27.55 -7.62
C GLU A 158 -8.05 -27.08 -6.16
N TYR A 159 -6.89 -26.59 -5.73
CA TYR A 159 -6.72 -25.99 -4.41
C TYR A 159 -7.64 -24.77 -4.20
N ALA A 160 -7.72 -23.87 -5.21
CA ALA A 160 -8.64 -22.73 -5.18
C ALA A 160 -10.11 -23.17 -5.03
N ARG A 161 -10.54 -24.19 -5.81
CA ARG A 161 -11.90 -24.76 -5.71
C ARG A 161 -12.21 -25.28 -4.32
N ASP A 162 -11.28 -26.04 -3.75
CA ASP A 162 -11.50 -26.81 -2.53
C ASP A 162 -11.40 -25.95 -1.25
N ASN A 163 -10.69 -24.81 -1.31
CA ASN A 163 -10.40 -23.98 -0.13
C ASN A 163 -11.04 -22.58 -0.17
N SER A 164 -11.81 -22.23 -1.21
CA SER A 164 -12.52 -20.97 -1.28
C SER A 164 -13.96 -21.06 -0.82
N GLY A 165 -14.55 -19.93 -0.40
CA GLY A 165 -15.96 -19.78 -0.12
C GLY A 165 -16.82 -19.64 -1.38
N ASN A 166 -17.80 -18.74 -1.34
CA ASN A 166 -18.71 -18.48 -2.46
C ASN A 166 -18.07 -17.68 -3.61
N LYS A 167 -16.88 -17.13 -3.40
CA LYS A 167 -16.15 -16.32 -4.37
C LYS A 167 -14.70 -16.79 -4.44
N VAL A 168 -14.11 -16.75 -5.61
CA VAL A 168 -12.66 -16.97 -5.78
C VAL A 168 -12.15 -16.26 -7.04
N ALA A 169 -10.98 -15.63 -6.92
CA ALA A 169 -10.26 -15.05 -8.03
C ALA A 169 -9.06 -15.93 -8.42
N ILE A 170 -8.89 -16.17 -9.71
CA ILE A 170 -7.68 -16.77 -10.30
C ILE A 170 -6.95 -15.67 -11.04
N SER A 171 -5.75 -15.33 -10.58
CA SER A 171 -4.94 -14.26 -11.15
C SER A 171 -3.69 -14.84 -11.83
N PHE A 172 -3.26 -14.21 -12.90
CA PHE A 172 -2.06 -14.61 -13.63
C PHE A 172 -0.99 -13.54 -13.51
N TYR A 173 0.19 -13.96 -13.16
CA TYR A 173 1.35 -13.12 -12.90
C TYR A 173 2.64 -13.78 -13.40
N GLY A 174 3.79 -13.17 -13.10
CA GLY A 174 5.11 -13.71 -13.41
C GLY A 174 6.06 -12.62 -13.91
N GLY A 175 6.95 -12.97 -14.84
CA GLY A 175 7.68 -11.96 -15.58
C GLY A 175 6.71 -11.19 -16.49
N GLU A 176 6.24 -11.85 -17.57
CA GLU A 176 5.10 -11.41 -18.38
C GLU A 176 4.18 -12.61 -18.62
N PRO A 177 2.96 -12.65 -18.07
CA PRO A 177 2.10 -13.83 -18.18
C PRO A 177 1.68 -14.15 -19.63
N LEU A 178 1.62 -13.17 -20.52
CA LEU A 178 1.29 -13.41 -21.93
C LEU A 178 2.38 -14.19 -22.69
N VAL A 179 3.58 -14.35 -22.16
CA VAL A 179 4.58 -15.30 -22.69
C VAL A 179 4.07 -16.73 -22.60
N GLN A 180 3.19 -17.03 -21.64
CA GLN A 180 2.56 -18.33 -21.45
C GLN A 180 1.04 -18.29 -21.70
N PHE A 181 0.63 -17.58 -22.75
CA PHE A 181 -0.79 -17.33 -23.03
C PHE A 181 -1.60 -18.62 -23.23
N GLU A 182 -1.03 -19.66 -23.87
CA GLU A 182 -1.70 -20.95 -24.04
C GLU A 182 -1.96 -21.67 -22.70
N LEU A 183 -1.02 -21.60 -21.76
CA LEU A 183 -1.22 -22.11 -20.40
C LEU A 183 -2.30 -21.30 -19.66
N MET A 184 -2.30 -19.98 -19.81
CA MET A 184 -3.33 -19.11 -19.25
C MET A 184 -4.72 -19.49 -19.76
N LYS A 185 -4.92 -19.64 -21.08
CA LYS A 185 -6.19 -20.08 -21.67
C LYS A 185 -6.65 -21.41 -21.10
N LYS A 186 -5.75 -22.40 -21.13
CA LYS A 186 -6.03 -23.74 -20.62
C LYS A 186 -6.45 -23.71 -19.15
N THR A 187 -5.82 -22.84 -18.35
CA THR A 187 -6.13 -22.69 -16.92
C THR A 187 -7.50 -22.04 -16.72
N ILE A 188 -7.84 -21.02 -17.51
CA ILE A 188 -9.16 -20.37 -17.49
C ILE A 188 -10.25 -21.40 -17.83
N ASP A 189 -10.09 -22.14 -18.91
CA ASP A 189 -11.08 -23.13 -19.35
C ASP A 189 -11.29 -24.22 -18.30
N TYR A 190 -10.20 -24.74 -17.73
CA TYR A 190 -10.26 -25.72 -16.66
C TYR A 190 -10.94 -25.16 -15.39
N SER A 191 -10.59 -23.94 -14.99
CA SER A 191 -11.21 -23.28 -13.83
C SER A 191 -12.72 -23.16 -14.01
N ARG A 192 -13.18 -22.72 -15.19
CA ARG A 192 -14.60 -22.61 -15.53
C ARG A 192 -15.30 -23.98 -15.57
N GLN A 193 -14.56 -25.05 -15.89
CA GLN A 193 -15.09 -26.40 -15.91
C GLN A 193 -15.33 -26.95 -14.50
N ILE A 194 -14.40 -26.74 -13.54
CA ILE A 194 -14.43 -27.42 -12.26
C ILE A 194 -14.93 -26.58 -11.10
N ILE A 195 -14.82 -25.24 -11.18
CA ILE A 195 -15.32 -24.33 -10.15
C ILE A 195 -16.76 -23.95 -10.51
N LYS A 196 -17.71 -24.65 -9.89
CA LYS A 196 -19.15 -24.45 -10.12
C LYS A 196 -19.82 -23.94 -8.86
N GLY A 197 -20.83 -23.09 -9.04
CA GLY A 197 -21.63 -22.57 -7.93
C GLY A 197 -20.93 -21.51 -7.08
N LYS A 198 -19.75 -21.02 -7.55
CA LYS A 198 -19.03 -19.91 -6.94
C LYS A 198 -18.91 -18.75 -7.94
N GLU A 199 -18.83 -17.53 -7.45
CA GLU A 199 -18.44 -16.37 -8.24
C GLU A 199 -16.94 -16.51 -8.57
N LEU A 200 -16.66 -16.81 -9.83
CA LEU A 200 -15.29 -17.02 -10.33
C LEU A 200 -14.87 -15.82 -11.17
N THR A 201 -13.81 -15.15 -10.76
CA THR A 201 -13.22 -14.05 -11.51
C THR A 201 -11.79 -14.35 -11.92
N PHE A 202 -11.32 -13.63 -12.94
CA PHE A 202 -9.97 -13.75 -13.46
C PHE A 202 -9.31 -12.38 -13.53
N SER A 203 -7.99 -12.35 -13.33
CA SER A 203 -7.22 -11.14 -13.57
C SER A 203 -5.79 -11.46 -14.05
N PHE A 204 -5.17 -10.51 -14.72
CA PHE A 204 -3.74 -10.57 -15.00
C PHE A 204 -3.14 -9.17 -15.10
N SER A 205 -1.85 -9.08 -14.78
CA SER A 205 -1.05 -7.87 -15.01
C SER A 205 -0.20 -8.06 -16.25
N THR A 206 -0.16 -7.06 -17.13
CA THR A 206 0.63 -7.16 -18.36
C THR A 206 1.38 -5.87 -18.68
N ASN A 207 2.54 -6.01 -19.30
CA ASN A 207 3.30 -4.92 -19.88
C ASN A 207 2.74 -4.49 -21.27
N LEU A 208 1.66 -5.11 -21.73
CA LEU A 208 0.91 -4.80 -22.95
C LEU A 208 1.63 -5.12 -24.28
N THR A 209 2.95 -5.28 -24.29
CA THR A 209 3.75 -5.36 -25.52
C THR A 209 3.51 -6.62 -26.35
N LEU A 210 2.86 -7.65 -25.78
CA LEU A 210 2.48 -8.89 -26.43
C LEU A 210 0.99 -8.97 -26.79
N VAL A 211 0.22 -7.95 -26.45
CA VAL A 211 -1.22 -7.91 -26.76
C VAL A 211 -1.41 -7.75 -28.26
N THR A 212 -2.11 -8.71 -28.87
CA THR A 212 -2.59 -8.67 -30.25
C THR A 212 -4.12 -8.52 -30.26
N PRO A 213 -4.74 -8.18 -31.41
CA PRO A 213 -6.20 -8.17 -31.50
C PRO A 213 -6.85 -9.49 -31.10
N GLU A 214 -6.21 -10.63 -31.40
CA GLU A 214 -6.71 -11.97 -31.05
C GLU A 214 -6.66 -12.21 -29.55
N ILE A 215 -5.56 -11.82 -28.89
CA ILE A 215 -5.41 -11.91 -27.43
C ILE A 215 -6.44 -11.00 -26.76
N ALA A 216 -6.57 -9.75 -27.23
CA ALA A 216 -7.54 -8.80 -26.70
C ALA A 216 -8.98 -9.32 -26.82
N ALA A 217 -9.36 -9.85 -27.97
CA ALA A 217 -10.68 -10.44 -28.20
C ALA A 217 -10.95 -11.63 -27.27
N TYR A 218 -9.96 -12.52 -27.09
CA TYR A 218 -10.10 -13.66 -26.18
C TYR A 218 -10.33 -13.21 -24.75
N VAL A 219 -9.45 -12.36 -24.19
CA VAL A 219 -9.56 -11.95 -22.77
C VAL A 219 -10.82 -11.13 -22.52
N ALA A 220 -11.22 -10.27 -23.45
CA ALA A 220 -12.49 -9.55 -23.37
C ALA A 220 -13.72 -10.47 -23.45
N GLY A 221 -13.61 -11.64 -24.09
CA GLY A 221 -14.64 -12.67 -24.13
C GLY A 221 -14.76 -13.51 -22.85
N VAL A 222 -13.80 -13.43 -21.93
CA VAL A 222 -13.85 -14.16 -20.64
C VAL A 222 -14.69 -13.38 -19.63
N GLU A 223 -15.77 -13.99 -19.16
CA GLU A 223 -16.61 -13.42 -18.10
C GLU A 223 -15.81 -13.27 -16.80
N GLY A 224 -15.95 -12.15 -16.12
CA GLY A 224 -15.23 -11.85 -14.87
C GLY A 224 -13.74 -11.56 -15.05
N MET A 225 -13.26 -11.30 -16.27
CA MET A 225 -11.87 -10.94 -16.54
C MET A 225 -11.61 -9.47 -16.22
N SER A 226 -10.52 -9.22 -15.48
CA SER A 226 -9.96 -7.89 -15.24
C SER A 226 -8.50 -7.82 -15.70
N VAL A 227 -8.07 -6.66 -16.19
CA VAL A 227 -6.71 -6.45 -16.72
C VAL A 227 -6.04 -5.28 -15.98
N LEU A 228 -4.87 -5.54 -15.39
CA LEU A 228 -3.99 -4.49 -14.88
C LEU A 228 -2.96 -4.15 -15.97
N ALA A 229 -3.18 -3.01 -16.63
CA ALA A 229 -2.40 -2.53 -17.76
C ALA A 229 -1.27 -1.62 -17.28
N SER A 230 -0.02 -2.03 -17.48
CA SER A 230 1.14 -1.27 -17.00
C SER A 230 1.62 -0.27 -18.03
N ILE A 231 1.39 1.03 -17.79
CA ILE A 231 1.87 2.14 -18.61
C ILE A 231 2.17 3.36 -17.74
N ASP A 232 3.39 3.92 -17.87
CA ASP A 232 3.89 4.89 -16.89
C ASP A 232 3.71 6.36 -17.33
N GLY A 233 3.07 6.61 -18.47
CA GLY A 233 2.83 7.94 -19.00
C GLY A 233 3.26 8.10 -20.46
N PRO A 234 3.63 9.30 -20.92
CA PRO A 234 4.11 9.55 -22.28
C PRO A 234 5.42 8.82 -22.58
N GLU A 235 5.77 8.69 -23.86
CA GLU A 235 6.91 7.92 -24.36
C GLU A 235 8.21 8.21 -23.59
N GLY A 236 8.59 9.47 -23.40
CA GLY A 236 9.82 9.82 -22.68
C GLY A 236 9.87 9.33 -21.25
N ILE A 237 8.75 9.39 -20.52
CA ILE A 237 8.65 8.85 -19.14
C ILE A 237 8.61 7.33 -19.14
N HIS A 238 7.81 6.73 -20.01
CA HIS A 238 7.64 5.28 -20.09
C HIS A 238 8.96 4.59 -20.48
N ASP A 239 9.57 5.01 -21.57
CA ASP A 239 10.75 4.37 -22.13
C ASP A 239 12.03 4.65 -21.36
N ALA A 240 12.03 5.67 -20.49
CA ALA A 240 13.13 5.92 -19.56
C ALA A 240 13.35 4.71 -18.62
N TYR A 241 12.29 3.98 -18.28
CA TYR A 241 12.37 2.88 -17.29
C TYR A 241 11.85 1.55 -17.82
N ARG A 242 10.88 1.56 -18.73
CA ARG A 242 10.27 0.34 -19.28
C ARG A 242 10.88 -0.02 -20.63
N VAL A 243 11.99 -0.73 -20.58
CA VAL A 243 12.74 -1.11 -21.77
C VAL A 243 12.54 -2.59 -22.14
N MET A 244 12.55 -2.89 -23.43
CA MET A 244 12.58 -4.26 -23.93
C MET A 244 13.88 -4.95 -23.51
N SER A 245 13.90 -6.28 -23.48
CA SER A 245 15.13 -7.05 -23.17
C SER A 245 16.31 -6.73 -24.07
N GLY A 246 16.09 -6.15 -25.25
CA GLY A 246 17.12 -5.65 -26.16
C GLY A 246 17.49 -4.17 -25.97
N GLY A 247 17.02 -3.50 -24.88
CA GLY A 247 17.36 -2.11 -24.54
C GLY A 247 16.57 -1.04 -25.30
N LYS A 248 15.68 -1.41 -26.23
CA LYS A 248 14.82 -0.47 -26.95
C LYS A 248 13.62 -0.06 -26.09
N GLY A 249 13.04 1.12 -26.36
CA GLY A 249 11.78 1.55 -25.78
C GLY A 249 10.64 0.55 -26.04
N SER A 250 9.64 0.59 -25.21
CA SER A 250 8.48 -0.32 -25.26
C SER A 250 7.14 0.42 -25.46
N PHE A 251 7.14 1.74 -25.36
CA PHE A 251 5.94 2.59 -25.37
C PHE A 251 5.03 2.34 -26.57
N GLU A 252 5.59 2.37 -27.79
CA GLU A 252 4.80 2.20 -29.01
C GLU A 252 4.00 0.89 -29.01
N LYS A 253 4.63 -0.22 -28.57
CA LYS A 253 3.95 -1.51 -28.45
C LYS A 253 2.95 -1.54 -27.28
N ALA A 254 3.30 -0.95 -26.16
CA ALA A 254 2.46 -0.94 -24.97
C ALA A 254 1.18 -0.12 -25.22
N ILE A 255 1.29 1.07 -25.80
CA ILE A 255 0.12 1.91 -26.10
C ILE A 255 -0.80 1.27 -27.16
N GLN A 256 -0.22 0.59 -28.15
CA GLN A 256 -1.00 -0.14 -29.13
C GLN A 256 -1.72 -1.34 -28.49
N GLY A 257 -1.06 -2.09 -27.60
CA GLY A 257 -1.68 -3.18 -26.85
C GLY A 257 -2.81 -2.72 -25.94
N LEU A 258 -2.63 -1.57 -25.27
CA LEU A 258 -3.68 -0.95 -24.47
C LEU A 258 -4.90 -0.62 -25.33
N LYS A 259 -4.67 -0.03 -26.52
CA LYS A 259 -5.73 0.32 -27.45
C LYS A 259 -6.52 -0.91 -27.91
N TYR A 260 -5.86 -2.01 -28.26
CA TYR A 260 -6.54 -3.26 -28.61
C TYR A 260 -7.41 -3.79 -27.46
N LEU A 261 -6.94 -3.72 -26.21
CA LEU A 261 -7.75 -4.13 -25.06
C LEU A 261 -8.96 -3.23 -24.87
N VAL A 262 -8.77 -1.91 -24.89
CA VAL A 262 -9.88 -0.95 -24.73
C VAL A 262 -10.94 -1.15 -25.82
N GLU A 263 -10.53 -1.32 -27.09
CA GLU A 263 -11.43 -1.61 -28.20
C GLU A 263 -12.18 -2.95 -28.00
N ALA A 264 -11.50 -3.99 -27.55
CA ALA A 264 -12.10 -5.31 -27.37
C ALA A 264 -13.08 -5.36 -26.17
N PHE A 265 -12.76 -4.68 -25.05
CA PHE A 265 -13.66 -4.60 -23.90
C PHE A 265 -14.83 -3.63 -24.14
N GLY A 266 -14.65 -2.60 -24.99
CA GLY A 266 -15.67 -1.59 -25.26
C GLY A 266 -16.11 -0.87 -23.96
N GLU A 267 -17.41 -0.70 -23.76
CA GLU A 267 -17.95 -0.05 -22.55
C GLU A 267 -17.54 -0.70 -21.21
N ARG A 268 -17.21 -1.99 -21.22
CA ARG A 268 -16.71 -2.68 -20.02
C ARG A 268 -15.29 -2.31 -19.64
N ALA A 269 -14.53 -1.65 -20.52
CA ALA A 269 -13.14 -1.29 -20.25
C ALA A 269 -13.01 -0.46 -18.96
N LYS A 270 -13.94 0.45 -18.69
CA LYS A 270 -13.97 1.29 -17.49
C LYS A 270 -14.09 0.52 -16.16
N GLU A 271 -14.68 -0.68 -16.19
CA GLU A 271 -14.91 -1.53 -15.00
C GLU A 271 -13.95 -2.71 -14.94
N SER A 272 -13.52 -3.20 -16.11
CA SER A 272 -12.70 -4.42 -16.23
C SER A 272 -11.20 -4.14 -16.41
N MET A 273 -10.80 -2.89 -16.54
CA MET A 273 -9.41 -2.53 -16.73
C MET A 273 -8.96 -1.47 -15.73
N VAL A 274 -7.72 -1.61 -15.28
CA VAL A 274 -7.05 -0.63 -14.41
C VAL A 274 -5.71 -0.30 -15.06
N ILE A 275 -5.40 0.97 -15.20
CA ILE A 275 -4.06 1.42 -15.57
C ILE A 275 -3.21 1.47 -14.30
N ASN A 276 -2.04 0.86 -14.34
CA ASN A 276 -1.05 0.95 -13.30
C ASN A 276 0.17 1.73 -13.81
N THR A 277 0.42 2.87 -13.20
CA THR A 277 1.56 3.73 -13.47
C THR A 277 2.54 3.63 -12.32
N VAL A 278 3.81 3.40 -12.62
CA VAL A 278 4.90 3.46 -11.64
C VAL A 278 5.68 4.73 -11.86
N VAL A 279 5.59 5.64 -10.91
CA VAL A 279 6.38 6.89 -10.93
C VAL A 279 7.77 6.59 -10.38
N CYS A 280 8.78 6.84 -11.21
CA CYS A 280 10.20 6.67 -10.89
C CYS A 280 10.88 8.03 -10.66
N PRO A 281 12.03 8.07 -9.98
CA PRO A 281 12.81 9.31 -9.83
C PRO A 281 13.15 9.97 -11.19
N PRO A 282 13.40 11.29 -11.25
CA PRO A 282 13.15 12.25 -10.20
C PRO A 282 11.65 12.45 -9.98
N PHE A 283 11.26 12.66 -8.74
CA PHE A 283 9.86 12.93 -8.40
C PHE A 283 9.62 14.44 -8.51
N SER A 284 8.82 14.88 -9.47
CA SER A 284 8.56 16.29 -9.72
C SER A 284 7.13 16.54 -10.13
N ALA A 285 6.61 17.74 -9.82
CA ALA A 285 5.30 18.20 -10.29
C ALA A 285 5.23 18.16 -11.82
N LYS A 286 6.29 18.61 -12.50
CA LYS A 286 6.41 18.57 -13.98
C LYS A 286 6.17 17.15 -14.53
N LYS A 287 6.70 16.12 -13.88
CA LYS A 287 6.48 14.73 -14.31
C LYS A 287 5.04 14.28 -14.10
N LEU A 288 4.43 14.61 -12.96
CA LEU A 288 3.02 14.27 -12.69
C LEU A 288 2.07 14.99 -13.66
N ASP A 289 2.32 16.27 -13.94
CA ASP A 289 1.54 17.03 -14.91
C ASP A 289 1.63 16.40 -16.30
N ALA A 290 2.83 16.04 -16.75
CA ALA A 290 3.03 15.36 -18.03
C ALA A 290 2.29 14.00 -18.10
N ILE A 291 2.26 13.24 -17.01
CA ILE A 291 1.51 11.97 -16.94
C ILE A 291 0.01 12.24 -16.97
N LYS A 292 -0.48 13.22 -16.21
CA LYS A 292 -1.89 13.65 -16.20
C LYS A 292 -2.33 14.05 -17.60
N GLU A 293 -1.64 15.02 -18.21
CA GLU A 293 -1.93 15.51 -19.54
C GLU A 293 -1.93 14.41 -20.60
N PHE A 294 -0.99 13.45 -20.49
CA PHE A 294 -0.94 12.30 -21.39
C PHE A 294 -2.23 11.47 -21.32
N PHE A 295 -2.65 11.04 -20.13
CA PHE A 295 -3.86 10.22 -20.00
C PHE A 295 -5.14 10.97 -20.35
N GLU A 296 -5.24 12.24 -20.01
CA GLU A 296 -6.38 13.10 -20.36
C GLU A 296 -6.46 13.39 -21.86
N GLY A 297 -5.31 13.45 -22.55
CA GLY A 297 -5.20 13.63 -23.99
C GLY A 297 -5.59 12.39 -24.82
N LEU A 298 -5.71 11.21 -24.23
CA LEU A 298 -6.11 9.99 -24.91
C LEU A 298 -7.63 9.91 -25.10
N SER A 299 -8.15 10.51 -26.16
CA SER A 299 -9.60 10.60 -26.46
C SER A 299 -10.31 9.25 -26.59
N TRP A 300 -9.59 8.17 -26.86
CA TRP A 300 -10.11 6.80 -26.95
C TRP A 300 -10.08 6.04 -25.61
N LEU A 301 -9.42 6.57 -24.58
CA LEU A 301 -9.36 5.98 -23.26
C LEU A 301 -10.58 6.44 -22.43
N PRO A 302 -11.38 5.54 -21.87
CA PRO A 302 -12.48 5.91 -20.99
C PRO A 302 -11.97 6.77 -19.80
N LYS A 303 -12.57 7.94 -19.59
CA LYS A 303 -12.20 8.83 -18.49
C LYS A 303 -12.39 8.19 -17.14
N GLU A 304 -13.46 7.39 -17.00
CA GLU A 304 -13.85 6.69 -15.79
C GLU A 304 -12.97 5.46 -15.47
N MET A 305 -12.05 5.10 -16.34
CA MET A 305 -11.13 3.98 -16.08
C MET A 305 -10.22 4.31 -14.90
N VAL A 306 -10.15 3.41 -13.92
CA VAL A 306 -9.29 3.57 -12.74
C VAL A 306 -7.83 3.64 -13.16
N LYS A 307 -7.15 4.66 -12.67
CA LYS A 307 -5.73 4.88 -12.88
C LYS A 307 -5.03 4.83 -11.53
N LYS A 308 -4.34 3.72 -11.28
CA LYS A 308 -3.55 3.53 -10.08
C LYS A 308 -2.14 4.08 -10.28
N CYS A 309 -1.62 4.72 -9.25
CA CYS A 309 -0.26 5.22 -9.23
C CYS A 309 0.50 4.60 -8.06
N ASP A 310 1.56 3.89 -8.38
CA ASP A 310 2.53 3.40 -7.40
C ASP A 310 3.85 4.18 -7.57
N TYR A 311 4.55 4.43 -6.47
CA TYR A 311 5.90 4.98 -6.48
C TYR A 311 6.89 3.83 -6.32
N VAL A 312 7.96 3.89 -7.11
CA VAL A 312 9.03 2.91 -6.96
C VAL A 312 9.81 3.19 -5.68
N GLU A 313 10.20 2.14 -4.97
CA GLU A 313 11.20 2.28 -3.91
C GLU A 313 12.51 2.82 -4.51
N TYR A 314 13.06 3.88 -3.93
CA TYR A 314 14.27 4.55 -4.43
C TYR A 314 15.41 3.58 -4.78
N ARG A 315 15.62 2.58 -3.94
CA ARG A 315 16.70 1.58 -4.14
C ARG A 315 16.42 0.57 -5.27
N SER A 316 15.19 0.50 -5.77
CA SER A 316 14.85 -0.39 -6.89
C SER A 316 15.31 0.16 -8.24
N VAL A 317 15.79 1.42 -8.29
CA VAL A 317 16.37 2.03 -9.48
C VAL A 317 17.81 2.41 -9.18
N ARG A 318 18.76 2.01 -10.02
CA ARG A 318 20.16 2.41 -9.88
C ARG A 318 20.32 3.88 -10.24
N GLU A 319 21.21 4.60 -9.56
CA GLU A 319 21.44 6.04 -9.82
C GLU A 319 21.76 6.32 -11.30
N GLU A 320 22.54 5.43 -11.95
CA GLU A 320 22.90 5.54 -13.36
C GLU A 320 21.70 5.36 -14.32
N ASP A 321 20.60 4.80 -13.87
CA ASP A 321 19.37 4.59 -14.64
C ASP A 321 18.36 5.72 -14.47
N ILE A 322 18.62 6.71 -13.61
CA ILE A 322 17.73 7.83 -13.37
C ILE A 322 17.75 8.80 -14.54
N SER A 323 16.58 9.01 -15.15
CA SER A 323 16.42 9.99 -16.25
C SER A 323 16.02 11.35 -15.70
N MET A 324 16.86 12.36 -15.96
CA MET A 324 16.64 13.73 -15.49
C MET A 324 15.76 14.60 -16.42
N GLU A 325 15.17 14.03 -17.48
CA GLU A 325 14.42 14.77 -18.49
C GLU A 325 13.23 15.55 -17.91
N TYR A 326 12.56 14.97 -16.91
CA TYR A 326 11.40 15.54 -16.23
C TYR A 326 11.72 16.07 -14.84
N ALA A 327 12.98 16.30 -14.53
CA ALA A 327 13.38 16.98 -13.31
C ALA A 327 12.82 18.43 -13.34
N GLY A 328 12.21 18.84 -12.25
CA GLY A 328 11.73 20.22 -12.05
C GLY A 328 12.73 21.02 -11.21
N ASP A 329 12.37 22.27 -10.88
CA ASP A 329 13.19 23.14 -10.04
C ASP A 329 13.26 22.69 -8.55
N GLY A 330 12.45 21.71 -8.15
CA GLY A 330 12.43 21.11 -6.81
C GLY A 330 12.54 19.59 -6.93
N GLU A 331 13.72 19.09 -7.25
CA GLU A 331 13.95 17.66 -7.42
C GLU A 331 14.01 16.96 -6.07
N PHE A 332 13.12 15.98 -5.89
CA PHE A 332 13.16 15.06 -4.76
C PHE A 332 13.71 13.71 -5.24
N ILE A 333 14.90 13.38 -4.79
CA ILE A 333 15.55 12.09 -5.06
C ILE A 333 15.81 11.42 -3.71
N GLY A 334 15.32 10.21 -3.53
CA GLY A 334 15.58 9.43 -2.32
C GLY A 334 14.57 9.63 -1.19
N GLU A 335 15.05 9.92 0.01
CA GLU A 335 14.23 9.98 1.24
C GLU A 335 13.16 11.10 1.24
N GLU A 336 13.22 12.02 0.29
CA GLU A 336 12.26 13.12 0.12
C GLU A 336 11.03 12.75 -0.71
N LEU A 337 10.88 11.48 -1.12
CA LEU A 337 9.73 10.98 -1.87
C LEU A 337 8.39 11.34 -1.21
N ASP A 338 8.34 11.24 0.11
CA ASP A 338 7.12 11.52 0.87
C ASP A 338 6.77 13.01 0.86
N GLY A 339 7.78 13.90 0.92
CA GLY A 339 7.58 15.34 0.79
C GLY A 339 6.94 15.70 -0.55
N PHE A 340 7.48 15.17 -1.64
CA PHE A 340 6.91 15.39 -2.97
C PHE A 340 5.44 14.92 -3.08
N THR A 341 5.13 13.73 -2.58
CA THR A 341 3.77 13.18 -2.60
C THR A 341 2.80 14.07 -1.82
N LEU A 342 3.23 14.59 -0.67
CA LEU A 342 2.44 15.47 0.18
C LEU A 342 2.18 16.83 -0.48
N ASP A 343 3.22 17.46 -1.02
CA ASP A 343 3.10 18.74 -1.72
C ASP A 343 2.20 18.61 -2.95
N ALA A 344 2.30 17.50 -3.68
CA ALA A 344 1.43 17.23 -4.83
C ALA A 344 -0.03 17.01 -4.41
N ILE A 345 -0.28 16.31 -3.30
CA ILE A 345 -1.61 16.06 -2.74
C ILE A 345 -2.22 17.37 -2.26
N GLU A 346 -1.50 18.14 -1.45
CA GLU A 346 -1.98 19.40 -0.89
C GLU A 346 -2.25 20.41 -2.01
N GLY A 347 -1.29 20.58 -2.93
CA GLY A 347 -1.44 21.47 -4.08
C GLY A 347 -2.63 21.11 -4.96
N TRP A 348 -2.84 19.81 -5.21
CA TRP A 348 -3.99 19.33 -5.96
C TRP A 348 -5.30 19.63 -5.24
N ALA A 349 -5.41 19.27 -3.96
CA ALA A 349 -6.65 19.47 -3.21
C ALA A 349 -7.04 20.94 -3.08
N LEU A 350 -6.06 21.81 -2.89
CA LEU A 350 -6.27 23.26 -2.80
C LEU A 350 -6.56 23.93 -4.13
N ALA A 351 -6.02 23.41 -5.24
CA ALA A 351 -6.27 23.92 -6.59
C ALA A 351 -7.56 23.40 -7.22
N ARG A 352 -8.14 22.34 -6.66
CA ARG A 352 -9.34 21.70 -7.20
C ARG A 352 -10.54 22.64 -7.12
N ASP A 353 -11.11 22.97 -8.29
CA ASP A 353 -12.45 23.53 -8.38
C ASP A 353 -13.42 22.35 -8.55
N LEU A 354 -14.21 22.07 -7.51
CA LEU A 354 -15.03 20.85 -7.39
C LEU A 354 -16.13 20.74 -8.46
N GLU A 355 -16.48 21.85 -9.10
CA GLU A 355 -17.49 21.87 -10.18
C GLU A 355 -16.95 21.38 -11.53
N GLU A 356 -15.62 21.38 -11.73
CA GLU A 356 -15.00 21.07 -13.03
C GLU A 356 -14.17 19.78 -13.08
N GLU A 357 -13.74 19.20 -11.95
CA GLU A 357 -12.89 18.00 -11.96
C GLU A 357 -13.63 16.72 -11.56
N ASP A 358 -13.49 15.72 -12.42
CA ASP A 358 -13.98 14.36 -12.21
C ASP A 358 -13.20 13.68 -11.07
N SER A 359 -13.90 13.14 -10.07
CA SER A 359 -13.36 12.32 -8.98
C SER A 359 -12.51 11.12 -9.46
N LYS A 360 -12.52 10.83 -10.74
CA LYS A 360 -11.77 9.76 -11.43
C LYS A 360 -10.55 10.28 -12.19
N SER A 361 -10.11 11.50 -11.95
CA SER A 361 -8.86 12.01 -12.51
C SER A 361 -7.66 11.18 -12.01
N TYR A 362 -6.57 11.20 -12.78
CA TYR A 362 -5.33 10.52 -12.39
C TYR A 362 -4.83 10.96 -11.00
N VAL A 363 -4.92 12.26 -10.71
CA VAL A 363 -4.48 12.84 -9.43
C VAL A 363 -5.41 12.44 -8.29
N ALA A 364 -6.72 12.38 -8.52
CA ALA A 364 -7.69 11.93 -7.51
C ALA A 364 -7.40 10.51 -7.00
N GLY A 365 -7.02 9.59 -7.90
CA GLY A 365 -6.65 8.22 -7.53
C GLY A 365 -5.43 8.16 -6.61
N ILE A 366 -4.40 8.98 -6.88
CA ILE A 366 -3.19 9.06 -6.03
C ILE A 366 -3.54 9.54 -4.62
N VAL A 367 -4.38 10.55 -4.54
CA VAL A 367 -4.77 11.20 -3.27
C VAL A 367 -5.66 10.30 -2.44
N ALA A 368 -6.67 9.69 -3.06
CA ALA A 368 -7.64 8.86 -2.37
C ALA A 368 -6.96 7.74 -1.57
N ASP A 369 -6.02 7.01 -2.17
CA ASP A 369 -5.28 5.91 -1.51
C ASP A 369 -4.55 6.35 -0.23
N LYS A 370 -4.01 7.58 -0.20
CA LYS A 370 -3.27 8.10 0.94
C LYS A 370 -4.19 8.63 2.04
N LEU A 371 -5.18 9.41 1.66
CA LEU A 371 -6.09 10.06 2.62
C LEU A 371 -7.12 9.10 3.20
N VAL A 372 -7.60 8.09 2.43
CA VAL A 372 -8.57 7.08 2.88
C VAL A 372 -8.10 6.38 4.16
N ARG A 373 -6.81 6.08 4.29
CA ARG A 373 -6.27 5.45 5.50
C ARG A 373 -6.40 6.35 6.74
N ILE A 374 -6.12 7.64 6.60
CA ILE A 374 -6.28 8.61 7.69
C ILE A 374 -7.75 8.86 8.00
N HIS A 375 -8.58 8.96 6.95
CA HIS A 375 -10.02 9.16 7.08
C HIS A 375 -10.68 7.99 7.83
N ASN A 376 -10.45 6.76 7.40
CA ASN A 376 -11.03 5.55 7.98
C ASN A 376 -10.26 4.99 9.18
N ARG A 377 -9.34 5.77 9.78
CA ARG A 377 -8.62 5.31 10.97
C ARG A 377 -9.57 4.95 12.09
N ARG A 378 -9.22 3.91 12.82
CA ARG A 378 -9.98 3.53 14.02
C ARG A 378 -9.95 4.65 15.05
N GLN A 379 -11.11 5.12 15.46
CA GLN A 379 -11.28 6.02 16.60
C GLN A 379 -12.10 5.33 17.68
N THR A 380 -11.67 5.42 18.93
CA THR A 380 -12.33 4.76 20.07
C THR A 380 -12.48 5.73 21.24
N GLN A 381 -13.46 5.47 22.10
CA GLN A 381 -13.64 6.26 23.33
C GLN A 381 -12.56 5.91 24.36
N GLU A 382 -12.22 4.63 24.47
CA GLU A 382 -11.18 4.14 25.38
C GLU A 382 -9.90 3.80 24.60
N PRO A 383 -8.73 3.92 25.21
CA PRO A 383 -7.48 3.52 24.59
C PRO A 383 -7.51 2.06 24.15
N CYS A 384 -6.86 1.76 23.03
CA CYS A 384 -6.75 0.39 22.53
C CYS A 384 -6.04 -0.52 23.55
N LYS A 385 -6.57 -1.74 23.70
CA LYS A 385 -6.06 -2.75 24.64
C LYS A 385 -5.17 -3.80 23.96
N ASP A 386 -5.04 -3.70 22.66
CA ASP A 386 -4.32 -4.64 21.81
C ASP A 386 -3.68 -3.93 20.61
N LEU A 387 -2.71 -4.61 19.97
CA LEU A 387 -2.13 -4.21 18.69
C LEU A 387 -2.77 -5.00 17.56
N ARG A 388 -2.97 -4.34 16.42
CA ARG A 388 -3.39 -4.98 15.17
C ARG A 388 -2.24 -4.93 14.15
N ARG A 389 -2.14 -5.97 13.35
CA ARG A 389 -1.24 -6.01 12.20
C ARG A 389 -1.95 -5.39 10.99
N ASN A 390 -2.28 -4.09 11.07
CA ASN A 390 -3.18 -3.40 10.14
C ASN A 390 -2.82 -3.58 8.66
N GLY A 391 -1.53 -3.56 8.31
CA GLY A 391 -1.05 -3.77 6.94
C GLY A 391 -0.90 -5.23 6.52
N CYS A 392 -0.94 -6.18 7.46
CA CYS A 392 -0.71 -7.59 7.19
C CYS A 392 -2.01 -8.33 6.88
N CYS A 393 -2.02 -9.07 5.78
CA CYS A 393 -3.09 -10.03 5.51
C CYS A 393 -3.03 -11.21 6.50
N ILE A 394 -4.15 -11.88 6.73
CA ILE A 394 -4.13 -13.21 7.35
C ILE A 394 -3.40 -14.14 6.38
N PRO A 395 -2.29 -14.78 6.79
CA PRO A 395 -1.46 -15.57 5.89
C PRO A 395 -2.23 -16.72 5.23
N GLY A 396 -2.20 -16.79 3.90
CA GLY A 396 -2.85 -17.85 3.13
C GLY A 396 -4.37 -17.72 2.94
N ASN A 397 -5.03 -16.74 3.60
CA ASN A 397 -6.49 -16.53 3.47
C ASN A 397 -6.84 -15.56 2.32
N ARG A 398 -6.37 -14.31 2.40
CA ARG A 398 -6.71 -13.30 1.37
C ARG A 398 -6.20 -13.73 -0.01
N ARG A 399 -4.95 -14.24 -0.07
CA ARG A 399 -4.34 -14.73 -1.32
C ARG A 399 -3.24 -15.75 -1.05
N VAL A 400 -3.00 -16.55 -2.08
CA VAL A 400 -1.87 -17.45 -2.19
C VAL A 400 -1.19 -17.20 -3.53
N TYR A 401 0.11 -16.95 -3.53
CA TYR A 401 0.94 -16.84 -4.72
C TYR A 401 1.62 -18.18 -4.99
N VAL A 402 1.34 -18.78 -6.14
CA VAL A 402 1.87 -20.08 -6.55
C VAL A 402 3.04 -19.86 -7.49
N LYS A 403 4.24 -20.19 -7.04
CA LYS A 403 5.47 -20.13 -7.84
C LYS A 403 5.46 -21.16 -8.98
N THR A 404 6.33 -20.98 -9.96
CA THR A 404 6.47 -21.91 -11.10
C THR A 404 6.74 -23.36 -10.67
N ASP A 405 7.35 -23.59 -9.50
CA ASP A 405 7.62 -24.91 -8.90
C ASP A 405 6.49 -25.45 -8.01
N GLY A 406 5.41 -24.70 -7.84
CA GLY A 406 4.23 -25.09 -7.07
C GLY A 406 4.28 -24.70 -5.58
N LYS A 407 5.33 -24.03 -5.09
CA LYS A 407 5.37 -23.51 -3.72
C LYS A 407 4.41 -22.35 -3.55
N PHE A 408 3.88 -22.23 -2.33
CA PHE A 408 2.99 -21.13 -1.93
C PHE A 408 3.75 -20.03 -1.19
N LEU A 409 3.57 -18.79 -1.61
CA LEU A 409 3.95 -17.60 -0.85
C LEU A 409 2.68 -16.81 -0.49
N LEU A 410 2.81 -15.85 0.42
CA LEU A 410 1.69 -14.99 0.83
C LEU A 410 1.14 -14.15 -0.32
N CYS A 411 2.03 -13.56 -1.12
CA CYS A 411 1.70 -12.77 -2.31
C CYS A 411 2.94 -12.59 -3.20
N GLU A 412 2.73 -11.97 -4.34
CA GLU A 412 3.76 -11.64 -5.34
C GLU A 412 4.85 -10.68 -4.81
N LYS A 413 4.55 -9.94 -3.74
CA LYS A 413 5.45 -8.91 -3.16
C LYS A 413 6.36 -9.45 -2.05
N THR A 414 6.19 -10.70 -1.60
CA THR A 414 7.00 -11.24 -0.50
C THR A 414 8.34 -11.83 -0.93
N GLY A 415 8.67 -11.72 -2.22
CA GLY A 415 9.97 -12.16 -2.72
C GLY A 415 10.26 -13.64 -2.49
N ASP A 416 11.45 -13.95 -1.99
CA ASP A 416 11.88 -15.31 -1.63
C ASP A 416 11.66 -15.62 -0.13
N ALA A 417 10.69 -14.94 0.52
CA ALA A 417 10.30 -15.23 1.90
C ALA A 417 9.91 -16.70 2.11
N PRO A 418 9.91 -17.22 3.35
CA PRO A 418 9.55 -18.59 3.65
C PRO A 418 8.21 -18.99 3.05
N ASP A 419 8.16 -20.14 2.40
CA ASP A 419 6.92 -20.67 1.82
C ASP A 419 5.89 -21.06 2.90
N ILE A 420 4.61 -20.99 2.53
CA ILE A 420 3.48 -21.38 3.39
C ILE A 420 2.83 -22.70 2.95
N GLY A 421 3.52 -23.51 2.18
CA GLY A 421 3.02 -24.78 1.65
C GLY A 421 3.24 -24.92 0.15
N ASN A 422 2.48 -25.81 -0.49
CA ASN A 422 2.61 -26.08 -1.93
C ASN A 422 1.31 -26.68 -2.52
N VAL A 423 1.26 -26.77 -3.87
CA VAL A 423 0.07 -27.28 -4.59
C VAL A 423 -0.26 -28.76 -4.33
N TYR A 424 0.67 -29.54 -3.78
CA TYR A 424 0.49 -30.98 -3.55
C TYR A 424 -0.04 -31.29 -2.14
N GLU A 425 0.36 -30.50 -1.17
CA GLU A 425 0.05 -30.70 0.26
C GLU A 425 -0.91 -29.63 0.81
N GLY A 426 -1.07 -28.52 0.10
CA GLY A 426 -1.85 -27.38 0.53
C GLY A 426 -1.07 -26.41 1.43
N ALA A 427 -1.80 -25.55 2.13
CA ALA A 427 -1.21 -24.61 3.09
C ALA A 427 -0.72 -25.35 4.35
N ASP A 428 0.49 -25.00 4.78
CA ASP A 428 1.15 -25.54 5.97
C ASP A 428 0.93 -24.60 7.15
N LEU A 429 0.00 -24.98 8.03
CA LEU A 429 -0.35 -24.20 9.21
C LEU A 429 0.85 -23.96 10.15
N GLU A 430 1.73 -24.93 10.31
CA GLU A 430 2.88 -24.79 11.22
C GLU A 430 3.92 -23.81 10.66
N LYS A 431 4.14 -23.80 9.34
CA LYS A 431 4.98 -22.78 8.69
C LYS A 431 4.37 -21.39 8.80
N ILE A 432 3.06 -21.27 8.57
CA ILE A 432 2.33 -20.00 8.72
C ILE A 432 2.50 -19.47 10.14
N LYS A 433 2.24 -20.29 11.14
CA LYS A 433 2.40 -19.91 12.55
C LYS A 433 3.82 -19.49 12.85
N LYS A 434 4.78 -20.36 12.55
CA LYS A 434 6.20 -20.16 12.85
C LYS A 434 6.73 -18.84 12.25
N TYR A 435 6.57 -18.65 10.94
CA TYR A 435 7.21 -17.53 10.25
C TYR A 435 6.40 -16.24 10.30
N TYR A 436 5.09 -16.31 10.10
CA TYR A 436 4.26 -15.11 9.87
C TYR A 436 3.41 -14.69 11.08
N MET A 437 3.37 -15.50 12.13
CA MET A 437 2.70 -15.14 13.38
C MET A 437 3.69 -15.03 14.53
N ASP A 438 4.34 -16.13 14.92
CA ASP A 438 5.22 -16.17 16.09
C ASP A 438 6.46 -15.30 15.89
N GLU A 439 7.20 -15.52 14.81
CA GLU A 439 8.42 -14.75 14.52
C GLU A 439 8.14 -13.27 14.34
N TYR A 440 7.05 -12.91 13.60
CA TYR A 440 6.66 -11.53 13.43
C TYR A 440 6.35 -10.84 14.76
N ASP A 441 5.55 -11.49 15.60
CA ASP A 441 5.14 -10.93 16.88
C ASP A 441 6.34 -10.81 17.83
N GLU A 442 7.12 -11.87 18.00
CA GLU A 442 8.28 -11.88 18.89
C GLU A 442 9.30 -10.80 18.55
N LYS A 443 9.65 -10.69 17.26
CA LYS A 443 10.66 -9.72 16.81
C LYS A 443 10.12 -8.29 16.71
N SER A 444 8.82 -8.10 16.45
CA SER A 444 8.25 -6.78 16.18
C SER A 444 7.65 -6.09 17.40
N ILE A 445 7.17 -6.85 18.40
CA ILE A 445 6.30 -6.32 19.47
C ILE A 445 6.93 -5.16 20.25
N ALA A 446 8.20 -5.27 20.61
CA ALA A 446 8.90 -4.23 21.38
C ALA A 446 8.90 -2.89 20.62
N ARG A 447 9.29 -2.92 19.34
CA ARG A 447 9.33 -1.72 18.50
C ARG A 447 7.95 -1.16 18.17
N CYS A 448 6.96 -2.03 17.96
CA CYS A 448 5.59 -1.60 17.69
C CYS A 448 4.93 -0.97 18.93
N ASN A 449 5.23 -1.44 20.12
CA ASN A 449 4.78 -0.82 21.35
C ASN A 449 5.36 0.60 21.57
N GLU A 450 6.56 0.83 21.08
CA GLU A 450 7.22 2.14 21.14
C GLU A 450 6.83 3.09 19.98
N CYS A 451 5.96 2.68 19.07
CA CYS A 451 5.64 3.44 17.86
C CYS A 451 4.34 4.24 18.01
N TRP A 452 4.40 5.56 17.86
CA TRP A 452 3.20 6.40 17.86
C TRP A 452 2.27 6.11 16.67
N ALA A 453 2.83 5.71 15.52
CA ALA A 453 2.06 5.44 14.30
C ALA A 453 1.45 4.02 14.25
N ARG A 454 1.57 3.21 15.32
CA ARG A 454 1.20 1.79 15.29
C ARG A 454 -0.25 1.52 14.86
N ASN A 455 -1.19 2.37 15.22
CA ASN A 455 -2.60 2.24 14.82
C ASN A 455 -2.91 2.80 13.42
N LEU A 456 -1.96 3.55 12.83
CA LEU A 456 -2.00 4.04 11.45
C LEU A 456 -1.06 3.23 10.52
N CYS A 457 -0.40 2.17 11.04
CA CYS A 457 0.62 1.47 10.29
C CYS A 457 0.01 0.63 9.15
N GLY A 458 0.42 0.91 7.91
CA GLY A 458 0.05 0.16 6.70
C GLY A 458 1.12 -0.84 6.24
N LEU A 459 2.22 -1.00 6.98
CA LEU A 459 3.29 -1.92 6.60
C LEU A 459 2.84 -3.37 6.74
N CYS A 460 3.18 -4.19 5.74
CA CYS A 460 2.88 -5.60 5.71
C CYS A 460 4.15 -6.47 5.65
N TYR A 461 4.00 -7.78 5.58
CA TYR A 461 5.11 -8.73 5.50
C TYR A 461 6.10 -8.42 4.36
N ALA A 462 5.61 -7.98 3.20
CA ALA A 462 6.46 -7.65 2.05
C ALA A 462 7.51 -6.57 2.35
N ALA A 463 7.25 -5.69 3.32
CA ALA A 463 8.17 -4.63 3.71
C ALA A 463 9.34 -5.10 4.57
N CYS A 464 9.28 -6.32 5.14
CA CYS A 464 10.25 -6.74 6.15
C CYS A 464 10.66 -8.21 6.10
N TYR A 465 10.20 -9.00 5.11
CA TYR A 465 10.58 -10.41 4.99
C TYR A 465 11.60 -10.62 3.89
N GLU A 466 12.52 -11.55 4.16
CA GLU A 466 13.52 -12.08 3.26
C GLU A 466 13.54 -13.62 3.35
N THR A 467 14.48 -14.28 2.67
CA THR A 467 14.56 -15.74 2.55
C THR A 467 14.54 -16.49 3.89
N GLU A 468 15.19 -15.93 4.91
CA GLU A 468 15.30 -16.56 6.25
C GLU A 468 14.17 -16.18 7.21
N GLY A 469 13.23 -15.31 6.80
CA GLY A 469 12.13 -14.80 7.63
C GLY A 469 12.15 -13.28 7.74
N ILE A 470 11.75 -12.76 8.91
CA ILE A 470 11.72 -11.32 9.13
C ILE A 470 13.13 -10.73 9.30
N ASP A 471 13.47 -9.75 8.45
CA ASP A 471 14.66 -8.90 8.58
C ASP A 471 14.32 -7.64 9.37
N MET A 472 14.87 -7.53 10.58
CA MET A 472 14.60 -6.41 11.48
C MET A 472 15.36 -5.14 11.10
N GLU A 473 16.51 -5.22 10.43
CA GLU A 473 17.24 -4.05 9.95
C GLU A 473 16.45 -3.36 8.82
N ARG A 474 16.00 -4.15 7.83
CA ARG A 474 15.11 -3.69 6.77
C ARG A 474 13.83 -3.11 7.36
N LYS A 475 13.20 -3.81 8.31
CA LYS A 475 11.97 -3.35 8.96
C LYS A 475 12.14 -1.99 9.64
N GLU A 476 13.24 -1.77 10.36
CA GLU A 476 13.49 -0.50 11.05
C GLU A 476 13.66 0.68 10.09
N LYS A 477 14.37 0.48 8.98
CA LYS A 477 14.51 1.48 7.91
C LYS A 477 13.15 1.86 7.32
N VAL A 478 12.36 0.85 6.95
CA VAL A 478 11.03 1.07 6.38
C VAL A 478 10.06 1.69 7.41
N CYS A 479 10.14 1.30 8.70
CA CYS A 479 9.35 1.91 9.77
C CYS A 479 9.68 3.41 9.95
N GLY A 480 10.93 3.82 9.77
CA GLY A 480 11.34 5.24 9.82
C GLY A 480 10.65 6.06 8.73
N ALA A 481 10.82 5.64 7.48
CA ALA A 481 10.19 6.27 6.32
C ALA A 481 8.65 6.29 6.45
N HIS A 482 8.06 5.18 6.89
CA HIS A 482 6.61 5.09 7.06
C HIS A 482 6.05 6.03 8.13
N ARG A 483 6.76 6.22 9.26
CA ARG A 483 6.35 7.24 10.27
C ARG A 483 6.38 8.65 9.72
N TYR A 484 7.41 8.96 8.93
CA TYR A 484 7.52 10.26 8.25
C TYR A 484 6.33 10.47 7.29
N ALA A 485 6.09 9.52 6.39
CA ALA A 485 4.97 9.55 5.45
C ALA A 485 3.61 9.68 6.18
N THR A 486 3.39 8.90 7.24
CA THR A 486 2.14 8.95 8.01
C THR A 486 1.92 10.31 8.66
N LYS A 487 2.99 10.95 9.16
CA LYS A 487 2.88 12.31 9.71
C LYS A 487 2.50 13.32 8.63
N GLY A 488 3.08 13.18 7.45
CA GLY A 488 2.73 14.01 6.31
C GLY A 488 1.29 13.80 5.83
N GLU A 489 0.81 12.55 5.79
CA GLU A 489 -0.61 12.26 5.46
C GLU A 489 -1.57 12.89 6.48
N LEU A 490 -1.22 12.92 7.78
CA LEU A 490 -2.00 13.66 8.79
C LEU A 490 -2.02 15.17 8.48
N ILE A 491 -0.88 15.75 8.15
CA ILE A 491 -0.78 17.17 7.80
C ILE A 491 -1.67 17.46 6.58
N SER A 492 -1.54 16.71 5.48
CA SER A 492 -2.32 16.89 4.28
C SER A 492 -3.82 16.73 4.52
N TYR A 493 -4.22 15.68 5.23
CA TYR A 493 -5.63 15.43 5.55
C TYR A 493 -6.26 16.60 6.32
N TYR A 494 -5.58 17.10 7.36
CA TYR A 494 -6.11 18.18 8.19
C TYR A 494 -6.00 19.55 7.50
N SER A 495 -5.01 19.79 6.65
CA SER A 495 -4.95 20.98 5.79
C SER A 495 -6.15 21.02 4.83
N ILE A 496 -6.48 19.90 4.20
CA ILE A 496 -7.64 19.77 3.32
C ILE A 496 -8.94 19.96 4.11
N LEU A 497 -9.04 19.33 5.28
CA LEU A 497 -10.22 19.45 6.15
C LEU A 497 -10.47 20.90 6.60
N GLU A 498 -9.42 21.68 6.81
CA GLU A 498 -9.53 23.11 7.15
C GLU A 498 -9.98 23.99 5.99
N GLU A 499 -9.46 23.75 4.79
CA GLU A 499 -9.62 24.66 3.65
C GLU A 499 -10.72 24.21 2.68
N LYS A 500 -10.91 22.88 2.52
CA LYS A 500 -11.88 22.28 1.59
C LYS A 500 -12.47 20.98 2.17
N PRO A 501 -13.29 21.06 3.25
CA PRO A 501 -13.85 19.88 3.92
C PRO A 501 -14.68 19.01 2.99
N GLU A 502 -15.31 19.56 1.96
CA GLU A 502 -16.09 18.85 0.96
C GLU A 502 -15.28 17.80 0.20
N VAL A 503 -13.98 18.01 0.00
CA VAL A 503 -13.09 17.01 -0.61
C VAL A 503 -12.98 15.75 0.26
N ILE A 504 -13.01 15.90 1.57
CA ILE A 504 -12.96 14.78 2.52
C ILE A 504 -14.26 13.97 2.47
N GLU A 505 -15.42 14.62 2.30
CA GLU A 505 -16.72 13.93 2.17
C GLU A 505 -16.78 13.04 0.92
N GLU A 506 -16.09 13.42 -0.16
CA GLU A 506 -16.01 12.59 -1.37
C GLU A 506 -15.15 11.33 -1.20
N ILE A 507 -14.23 11.31 -0.24
CA ILE A 507 -13.38 10.14 0.04
C ILE A 507 -14.23 8.96 0.54
N ASP A 508 -15.34 9.21 1.23
CA ASP A 508 -16.28 8.18 1.67
C ASP A 508 -16.89 7.39 0.49
N ALA A 509 -16.96 8.01 -0.68
CA ALA A 509 -17.51 7.37 -1.89
C ALA A 509 -16.47 6.46 -2.61
N VAL A 510 -15.19 6.50 -2.24
CA VAL A 510 -14.14 5.69 -2.85
C VAL A 510 -14.12 4.30 -2.22
N PRO A 511 -14.36 3.22 -2.98
CA PRO A 511 -14.29 1.88 -2.41
C PRO A 511 -12.88 1.58 -1.94
N TYR A 512 -12.75 1.25 -0.66
CA TYR A 512 -11.50 0.80 -0.06
C TYR A 512 -11.28 -0.68 -0.40
N TYR A 513 -10.26 -0.99 -1.21
CA TYR A 513 -9.91 -2.35 -1.66
C TYR A 513 -8.72 -2.93 -0.89
#